data_2bb707140f085be05749f4adc7ba32bd
#
_entry.id   2bb707140f085be05749f4adc7ba32bd
#
_cell.length_a   1.000
_cell.length_b   1.000
_cell.length_c   1.000
_cell.angle_alpha   90.00
_cell.angle_beta   90.00
_cell.angle_gamma   90.00
#
_symmetry.space_group_name_H-M   'P 1'
#
loop_
_entity.id
_entity.type
_entity.pdbx_description
1 polymer ?
#
loop_
_entity_poly.entity_id
_entity_poly.type
_entity_poly.pdbx_seq_one_letter_code
_entity_poly.pdbx_strand_id
1 'polypeptide(L)'
;TIHTPLLPETTGMINREALAKMKDGVVLIDNARGELVDIDAIIEGVETEKIGALFMDAFPGETGIIHVPHNDDIIKTPGMPYFKLKYLRSFVNVYHTPHMAFFTEEAAESMARCGIDSIHEILTTGKSSHEIPC
;
A
#
# COMPACT_ATOMS: atom_id res chain seq x y z
N THR A 1 3.71 8.36 9.62
CA THR A 1 2.65 7.73 8.83
C THR A 1 2.51 8.40 7.47
N ILE A 2 2.25 7.63 6.41
CA ILE A 2 2.23 8.07 5.01
C ILE A 2 0.78 8.09 4.54
N HIS A 3 0.31 9.26 4.03
CA HIS A 3 -1.05 9.47 3.53
C HIS A 3 -1.05 10.24 2.20
N THR A 4 0.06 10.23 1.49
CA THR A 4 0.28 10.97 0.24
C THR A 4 -0.23 10.15 -0.96
N PRO A 5 -0.79 10.76 -2.00
CA PRO A 5 -1.11 10.06 -3.23
C PRO A 5 0.16 9.60 -3.95
N LEU A 6 0.05 8.51 -4.71
CA LEU A 6 1.12 8.06 -5.57
C LEU A 6 1.17 8.92 -6.84
N LEU A 7 2.23 9.68 -6.98
CA LEU A 7 2.54 10.55 -8.11
C LEU A 7 3.97 10.30 -8.56
N PRO A 8 4.39 10.71 -9.76
CA PRO A 8 5.78 10.56 -10.19
C PRO A 8 6.79 11.13 -9.19
N GLU A 9 6.48 12.29 -8.60
CA GLU A 9 7.33 12.99 -7.63
C GLU A 9 7.31 12.38 -6.22
N THR A 10 6.31 11.55 -5.88
CA THR A 10 6.22 10.89 -4.57
C THR A 10 6.65 9.43 -4.61
N THR A 11 6.85 8.87 -5.80
CA THR A 11 7.35 7.51 -5.96
C THR A 11 8.73 7.36 -5.32
N GLY A 12 8.87 6.37 -4.43
CA GLY A 12 10.12 6.10 -3.71
C GLY A 12 10.56 7.23 -2.77
N MET A 13 9.63 8.07 -2.30
CA MET A 13 9.96 9.20 -1.42
C MET A 13 10.57 8.74 -0.09
N ILE A 14 10.21 7.56 0.39
CA ILE A 14 10.83 6.95 1.56
C ILE A 14 11.95 6.02 1.08
N ASN A 15 13.10 6.60 0.87
CA ASN A 15 14.33 5.94 0.44
C ASN A 15 15.39 5.98 1.56
N ARG A 16 16.60 5.49 1.27
CA ARG A 16 17.73 5.49 2.22
C ARG A 16 18.06 6.87 2.77
N GLU A 17 18.02 7.90 1.91
CA GLU A 17 18.31 9.28 2.32
C GLU A 17 17.25 9.83 3.29
N ALA A 18 15.98 9.55 3.00
CA ALA A 18 14.87 9.91 3.88
C ALA A 18 14.96 9.18 5.22
N LEU A 19 15.23 7.85 5.20
CA LEU A 19 15.42 7.06 6.42
C LEU A 19 16.59 7.54 7.26
N ALA A 20 17.70 7.94 6.65
CA ALA A 20 18.85 8.47 7.37
C ALA A 20 18.54 9.74 8.19
N LYS A 21 17.56 10.54 7.75
CA LYS A 21 17.09 11.75 8.44
C LYS A 21 16.10 11.45 9.58
N MET A 22 15.57 10.25 9.66
CA MET A 22 14.63 9.83 10.70
C MET A 22 15.37 9.44 11.98
N LYS A 23 14.65 9.38 13.09
CA LYS A 23 15.17 8.86 14.36
C LYS A 23 15.46 7.36 14.24
N ASP A 24 16.44 6.88 14.98
CA ASP A 24 16.66 5.44 15.13
C ASP A 24 15.49 4.81 15.89
N GLY A 25 15.09 3.61 15.47
CA GLY A 25 13.92 2.95 16.02
C GLY A 25 12.59 3.56 15.60
N VAL A 26 12.54 4.30 14.46
CA VAL A 26 11.30 4.93 14.00
C VAL A 26 10.20 3.90 13.76
N VAL A 27 8.96 4.27 14.10
CA VAL A 27 7.77 3.53 13.69
C VAL A 27 7.29 4.10 12.36
N LEU A 28 7.32 3.28 11.31
CA LEU A 28 6.87 3.64 9.98
C LEU A 28 5.55 2.96 9.67
N ILE A 29 4.56 3.74 9.22
CA ILE A 29 3.23 3.26 8.85
C ILE A 29 2.93 3.72 7.43
N ASP A 30 2.74 2.76 6.51
CA ASP A 30 2.30 3.00 5.14
C ASP A 30 0.96 2.31 4.89
N ASN A 31 -0.11 3.11 4.89
CA ASN A 31 -1.46 2.70 4.52
C ASN A 31 -1.95 3.42 3.27
N ALA A 32 -1.04 3.94 2.46
CA ALA A 32 -1.36 4.68 1.24
C ALA A 32 -1.08 3.84 -0.02
N ARG A 33 0.16 3.81 -0.49
CA ARG A 33 0.58 3.05 -1.68
C ARG A 33 1.99 2.51 -1.50
N GLY A 34 2.19 1.25 -1.85
CA GLY A 34 3.48 0.58 -1.69
C GLY A 34 4.63 1.23 -2.44
N GLU A 35 4.37 1.79 -3.62
CA GLU A 35 5.39 2.46 -4.44
C GLU A 35 5.90 3.79 -3.87
N LEU A 36 5.32 4.28 -2.79
CA LEU A 36 5.82 5.46 -2.06
C LEU A 36 7.13 5.18 -1.32
N VAL A 37 7.43 3.91 -1.08
CA VAL A 37 8.66 3.48 -0.42
C VAL A 37 9.61 2.76 -1.38
N ASP A 38 10.91 2.97 -1.19
CA ASP A 38 11.94 2.08 -1.75
C ASP A 38 12.02 0.83 -0.86
N ILE A 39 11.51 -0.29 -1.36
CA ILE A 39 11.40 -1.52 -0.57
C ILE A 39 12.75 -2.07 -0.13
N ASP A 40 13.82 -1.85 -0.90
CA ASP A 40 15.16 -2.31 -0.52
C ASP A 40 15.72 -1.44 0.62
N ALA A 41 15.42 -0.14 0.63
CA ALA A 41 15.74 0.74 1.75
C ALA A 41 14.93 0.38 3.01
N ILE A 42 13.66 0.00 2.85
CA ILE A 42 12.82 -0.46 3.96
C ILE A 42 13.38 -1.74 4.58
N ILE A 43 13.75 -2.73 3.76
CA ILE A 43 14.36 -4.00 4.22
C ILE A 43 15.62 -3.69 5.03
N GLU A 44 16.54 -2.91 4.47
CA GLU A 44 17.77 -2.49 5.16
C GLU A 44 17.47 -1.76 6.47
N GLY A 45 16.45 -0.89 6.45
CA GLY A 45 16.02 -0.14 7.64
C GLY A 45 15.48 -1.04 8.76
N VAL A 46 14.79 -2.13 8.42
CA VAL A 46 14.31 -3.13 9.39
C VAL A 46 15.49 -3.98 9.91
N GLU A 47 16.38 -4.44 9.03
CA GLU A 47 17.56 -5.23 9.39
C GLU A 47 18.52 -4.49 10.32
N THR A 48 18.68 -3.20 10.12
CA THR A 48 19.58 -2.35 10.92
C THR A 48 18.92 -1.73 12.14
N GLU A 49 17.66 -2.08 12.42
CA GLU A 49 16.85 -1.50 13.50
C GLU A 49 16.66 0.02 13.38
N LYS A 50 16.98 0.62 12.22
CA LYS A 50 16.63 2.01 11.90
C LYS A 50 15.12 2.19 11.93
N ILE A 51 14.39 1.17 11.44
CA ILE A 51 12.94 1.04 11.58
C ILE A 51 12.66 0.08 12.73
N GLY A 52 12.22 0.61 13.85
CA GLY A 52 11.90 -0.17 15.05
C GLY A 52 10.58 -0.94 14.94
N ALA A 53 9.61 -0.42 14.16
CA ALA A 53 8.41 -1.14 13.78
C ALA A 53 7.91 -0.65 12.41
N LEU A 54 7.45 -1.59 11.59
CA LEU A 54 6.92 -1.34 10.26
C LEU A 54 5.48 -1.85 10.16
N PHE A 55 4.58 -0.98 9.70
CA PHE A 55 3.20 -1.33 9.36
C PHE A 55 2.97 -0.98 7.89
N MET A 56 2.62 -1.95 7.07
CA MET A 56 2.32 -1.76 5.65
C MET A 56 0.98 -2.40 5.31
N ASP A 57 0.07 -1.61 4.74
CA ASP A 57 -1.18 -2.12 4.17
C ASP A 57 -1.07 -2.30 2.66
N ALA A 58 -0.25 -1.50 1.99
CA ALA A 58 0.06 -1.59 0.58
C ALA A 58 1.53 -2.02 0.38
N PHE A 59 1.82 -2.77 -0.68
CA PHE A 59 3.16 -3.26 -0.99
C PHE A 59 3.53 -2.99 -2.45
N PRO A 60 4.78 -2.60 -2.78
CA PRO A 60 5.18 -2.36 -4.15
C PRO A 60 4.94 -3.59 -5.04
N GLY A 61 4.21 -3.41 -6.14
CA GLY A 61 3.87 -4.50 -7.05
C GLY A 61 2.79 -5.46 -6.52
N GLU A 62 2.01 -5.08 -5.52
CA GLU A 62 0.95 -5.90 -4.93
C GLU A 62 -0.09 -6.41 -5.94
N THR A 63 -0.36 -5.67 -7.01
CA THR A 63 -1.27 -6.08 -8.07
C THR A 63 -0.87 -7.43 -8.69
N GLY A 64 0.44 -7.68 -8.81
CA GLY A 64 0.99 -8.96 -9.26
C GLY A 64 0.97 -10.06 -8.19
N ILE A 65 0.69 -9.73 -6.94
CA ILE A 65 0.66 -10.68 -5.82
C ILE A 65 -0.78 -11.05 -5.46
N ILE A 66 -1.68 -10.07 -5.41
CA ILE A 66 -3.04 -10.22 -4.90
C ILE A 66 -3.98 -10.82 -5.96
N HIS A 67 -3.75 -10.50 -7.24
CA HIS A 67 -4.65 -10.87 -8.33
C HIS A 67 -4.15 -12.03 -9.21
N VAL A 68 -3.02 -12.62 -8.88
CA VAL A 68 -2.49 -13.74 -9.65
C VAL A 68 -3.01 -15.05 -9.06
N PRO A 69 -3.64 -15.94 -9.88
CA PRO A 69 -3.90 -17.31 -9.45
C PRO A 69 -2.60 -17.92 -8.94
N HIS A 70 -2.67 -18.71 -7.87
CA HIS A 70 -1.50 -19.38 -7.31
C HIS A 70 -0.75 -20.17 -8.39
N ASN A 71 0.17 -19.48 -9.06
CA ASN A 71 1.08 -20.08 -10.02
C ASN A 71 2.44 -20.19 -9.33
N ASP A 72 2.86 -21.43 -9.11
CA ASP A 72 4.13 -21.78 -8.47
C ASP A 72 5.35 -21.07 -9.08
N ASP A 73 5.29 -20.69 -10.36
CA ASP A 73 6.40 -20.05 -11.05
C ASP A 73 6.64 -18.60 -10.60
N ILE A 74 5.59 -17.89 -10.22
CA ILE A 74 5.70 -16.51 -9.69
C ILE A 74 6.31 -16.55 -8.27
N ILE A 75 5.97 -17.58 -7.50
CA ILE A 75 6.46 -17.77 -6.13
C ILE A 75 7.95 -18.13 -6.11
N LYS A 76 8.48 -18.71 -7.19
CA LYS A 76 9.84 -19.28 -7.24
C LYS A 76 10.90 -18.37 -7.84
N THR A 77 10.53 -17.22 -8.40
CA THR A 77 11.51 -16.30 -9.02
C THR A 77 12.14 -15.38 -7.97
N PRO A 78 13.43 -15.53 -7.65
CA PRO A 78 14.13 -14.63 -6.74
C PRO A 78 14.06 -13.18 -7.21
N GLY A 79 13.89 -12.23 -6.26
CA GLY A 79 13.82 -10.80 -6.58
C GLY A 79 12.41 -10.29 -6.89
N MET A 80 11.41 -11.16 -7.00
CA MET A 80 10.02 -10.77 -7.14
C MET A 80 9.50 -10.06 -5.87
N PRO A 81 8.55 -9.13 -5.99
CA PRO A 81 7.93 -8.43 -4.85
C PRO A 81 7.46 -9.38 -3.74
N TYR A 82 6.93 -10.53 -4.12
CA TYR A 82 6.48 -11.58 -3.20
C TYR A 82 7.58 -12.06 -2.23
N PHE A 83 8.81 -12.27 -2.70
CA PHE A 83 9.91 -12.72 -1.83
C PHE A 83 10.33 -11.63 -0.84
N LYS A 84 10.36 -10.38 -1.28
CA LYS A 84 10.66 -9.24 -0.42
C LYS A 84 9.59 -9.08 0.67
N LEU A 85 8.31 -9.21 0.30
CA LEU A 85 7.20 -9.21 1.26
C LEU A 85 7.31 -10.38 2.26
N LYS A 86 7.54 -11.59 1.77
CA LYS A 86 7.71 -12.77 2.63
C LYS A 86 8.89 -12.61 3.58
N TYR A 87 9.99 -12.05 3.09
CA TYR A 87 11.16 -11.77 3.91
C TYR A 87 10.85 -10.75 5.02
N LEU A 88 10.24 -9.62 4.67
CA LEU A 88 9.81 -8.61 5.65
C LEU A 88 8.86 -9.19 6.70
N ARG A 89 7.91 -10.02 6.30
CA ARG A 89 6.97 -10.67 7.23
C ARG A 89 7.61 -11.69 8.18
N SER A 90 8.88 -12.04 7.98
CA SER A 90 9.62 -12.91 8.92
C SER A 90 10.14 -12.16 10.16
N PHE A 91 10.14 -10.82 10.12
CA PHE A 91 10.54 -10.00 11.26
C PHE A 91 9.38 -9.80 12.22
N VAL A 92 9.64 -9.90 13.53
CA VAL A 92 8.61 -9.81 14.59
C VAL A 92 8.01 -8.42 14.75
N ASN A 93 8.69 -7.39 14.26
CA ASN A 93 8.31 -5.98 14.31
C ASN A 93 7.74 -5.47 12.97
N VAL A 94 7.42 -6.38 12.03
CA VAL A 94 6.80 -6.06 10.74
C VAL A 94 5.38 -6.60 10.69
N TYR A 95 4.44 -5.71 10.43
CA TYR A 95 3.01 -5.99 10.33
C TYR A 95 2.54 -5.63 8.92
N HIS A 96 1.90 -6.57 8.25
CA HIS A 96 1.36 -6.39 6.90
C HIS A 96 -0.10 -6.82 6.85
N THR A 97 -0.94 -5.97 6.27
CA THR A 97 -2.33 -6.29 5.93
C THR A 97 -2.52 -6.22 4.40
N PRO A 98 -3.42 -7.03 3.82
CA PRO A 98 -3.54 -7.16 2.37
C PRO A 98 -4.43 -6.05 1.78
N HIS A 99 -3.98 -4.81 1.83
CA HIS A 99 -4.62 -3.60 1.30
C HIS A 99 -6.07 -3.46 1.79
N MET A 100 -6.26 -3.52 3.10
CA MET A 100 -7.57 -3.51 3.73
C MET A 100 -7.76 -2.41 4.78
N ALA A 101 -6.82 -1.45 4.89
CA ALA A 101 -6.93 -0.36 5.86
C ALA A 101 -8.16 0.53 5.61
N PHE A 102 -8.68 0.55 4.38
CA PHE A 102 -9.93 1.24 4.05
C PHE A 102 -11.18 0.51 4.56
N PHE A 103 -11.10 -0.78 4.91
CA PHE A 103 -12.25 -1.63 5.18
C PHE A 103 -12.76 -1.42 6.61
N THR A 104 -13.42 -0.30 6.84
CA THR A 104 -14.25 -0.05 8.02
C THR A 104 -15.73 -0.11 7.64
N GLU A 105 -16.61 -0.27 8.61
CA GLU A 105 -18.05 -0.31 8.38
C GLU A 105 -18.54 0.97 7.69
N GLU A 106 -18.09 2.12 8.18
CA GLU A 106 -18.47 3.43 7.63
C GLU A 106 -17.95 3.65 6.22
N ALA A 107 -16.69 3.24 5.93
CA ALA A 107 -16.12 3.38 4.60
C ALA A 107 -16.82 2.45 3.60
N ALA A 108 -17.09 1.21 3.98
CA ALA A 108 -17.79 0.24 3.13
C ALA A 108 -19.23 0.72 2.82
N GLU A 109 -19.95 1.20 3.83
CA GLU A 109 -21.28 1.77 3.64
C GLU A 109 -21.25 3.00 2.74
N SER A 110 -20.29 3.91 2.96
CA SER A 110 -20.14 5.14 2.16
C SER A 110 -19.85 4.83 0.69
N MET A 111 -18.95 3.87 0.41
CA MET A 111 -18.63 3.45 -0.96
C MET A 111 -19.84 2.81 -1.65
N ALA A 112 -20.56 1.92 -0.97
CA ALA A 112 -21.75 1.29 -1.52
C ALA A 112 -22.86 2.31 -1.81
N ARG A 113 -23.09 3.23 -0.88
CA ARG A 113 -24.08 4.30 -1.04
C ARG A 113 -23.73 5.23 -2.19
N CYS A 114 -22.47 5.68 -2.29
CA CYS A 114 -21.99 6.50 -3.41
C CYS A 114 -22.23 5.83 -4.78
N GLY A 115 -21.95 4.52 -4.88
CA GLY A 115 -22.20 3.77 -6.11
C GLY A 115 -23.69 3.70 -6.47
N ILE A 116 -24.56 3.41 -5.50
CA ILE A 116 -26.03 3.33 -5.71
C ILE A 116 -26.58 4.70 -6.10
N ASP A 117 -26.20 5.76 -5.40
CA ASP A 117 -26.66 7.12 -5.65
C ASP A 117 -26.22 7.59 -7.05
N SER A 118 -24.96 7.30 -7.44
CA SER A 118 -24.46 7.61 -8.78
C SER A 118 -25.27 6.92 -9.89
N ILE A 119 -25.59 5.65 -9.73
CA ILE A 119 -26.43 4.90 -10.68
C ILE A 119 -27.84 5.52 -10.75
N HIS A 120 -28.45 5.81 -9.61
CA HIS A 120 -29.77 6.43 -9.54
C HIS A 120 -29.78 7.80 -10.23
N GLU A 121 -28.80 8.65 -9.96
CA GLU A 121 -28.67 9.97 -10.60
C GLU A 121 -28.53 9.84 -12.12
N ILE A 122 -27.65 8.95 -12.62
CA ILE A 122 -27.47 8.73 -14.06
C ILE A 122 -28.79 8.29 -14.72
N LEU A 123 -29.51 7.36 -14.11
CA LEU A 123 -30.77 6.84 -14.66
C LEU A 123 -31.88 7.86 -14.65
N THR A 124 -31.88 8.83 -13.72
CA THR A 124 -32.96 9.81 -13.57
C THR A 124 -32.65 11.15 -14.23
N THR A 125 -31.40 11.59 -14.25
CA THR A 125 -30.98 12.92 -14.71
C THR A 125 -30.01 12.88 -15.88
N GLY A 126 -29.43 11.71 -16.20
CA GLY A 126 -28.39 11.52 -17.21
C GLY A 126 -26.97 11.94 -16.75
N LYS A 127 -26.81 12.39 -15.51
CA LYS A 127 -25.50 12.81 -14.93
C LYS A 127 -25.37 12.34 -13.50
N SER A 128 -24.13 12.25 -12.99
CA SER A 128 -23.85 12.00 -11.58
C SER A 128 -23.12 13.17 -10.95
N SER A 129 -23.44 13.47 -9.69
CA SER A 129 -22.70 14.43 -8.86
C SER A 129 -21.27 13.96 -8.53
N HIS A 130 -21.00 12.66 -8.71
CA HIS A 130 -19.69 12.01 -8.50
C HIS A 130 -18.94 11.77 -9.81
N GLU A 131 -19.32 12.43 -10.90
CA GLU A 131 -18.66 12.31 -12.20
C GLU A 131 -17.21 12.82 -12.11
N ILE A 132 -16.26 11.97 -12.53
CA ILE A 132 -14.83 12.33 -12.58
C ILE A 132 -14.62 13.07 -13.90
N PRO A 133 -14.16 14.33 -13.87
CA PRO A 133 -13.85 15.05 -15.11
C PRO A 133 -12.73 14.33 -15.87
N CYS A 134 -12.95 14.11 -17.16
CA CYS A 134 -11.97 13.51 -18.08
C CYS A 134 -10.89 14.50 -18.47
#